data_b87b6b1087a671e5f41ba71b510c6ece
#
_entry.id   b87b6b1087a671e5f41ba71b510c6ece
#
_cell.length_a   1.000
_cell.length_b   1.000
_cell.length_c   1.000
_cell.angle_alpha   90.00
_cell.angle_beta   90.00
_cell.angle_gamma   90.00
#
_symmetry.space_group_name_H-M   'P 1'
#
loop_
_entity.id
_entity.type
_entity.pdbx_description
1 polymer ?
#
loop_
_entity_poly.entity_id
_entity_poly.type
_entity_poly.pdbx_seq_one_letter_code
_entity_poly.pdbx_strand_id
1 'polypeptide(L)'
;MKKLLSLLLALACVMTLAACGKKDDDHTTDPTPAPNPQPAVTTAEYTHGYVDMMLELPEGWSWENAGDNGTNKTEGIRFYKTDDPTVSYTLLCWTGGYGICGTGVTSEELTLANGMKVWQHTEENTEKGTMVMADIFFLDAPGSYVASPSETMTTEVWNANRDALLGILGTVQLGRKSLSQQAAINAAAAQYTGEYDQVYATYDVTSGAWTVSFSKGTAGEKAVRLVVDAAGKVMAFGK
;
A
#
# COMPACT_ATOMS: atom_id res chain seq x y z
N MET A 1 -17.75 35.66 -14.67
CA MET A 1 -18.56 34.50 -15.08
C MET A 1 -18.56 33.33 -14.10
N LYS A 2 -17.48 33.07 -13.35
CA LYS A 2 -17.44 31.94 -12.36
C LYS A 2 -18.33 32.12 -11.11
N LYS A 3 -18.63 33.37 -10.72
CA LYS A 3 -19.48 33.68 -9.55
C LYS A 3 -21.00 33.55 -9.81
N LEU A 4 -21.42 33.63 -11.06
CA LEU A 4 -22.84 33.48 -11.44
C LEU A 4 -23.28 32.00 -11.49
N LEU A 5 -22.34 31.09 -11.78
CA LEU A 5 -22.61 29.64 -11.85
C LEU A 5 -22.86 29.03 -10.45
N SER A 6 -22.14 29.54 -9.43
CA SER A 6 -22.32 29.10 -8.04
C SER A 6 -23.65 29.48 -7.44
N LEU A 7 -24.20 30.64 -7.87
CA LEU A 7 -25.48 31.14 -7.37
C LEU A 7 -26.68 30.38 -7.96
N LEU A 8 -26.55 29.93 -9.21
CA LEU A 8 -27.57 29.12 -9.89
C LEU A 8 -27.67 27.71 -9.32
N LEU A 9 -26.54 27.11 -8.89
CA LEU A 9 -26.55 25.79 -8.28
C LEU A 9 -27.18 25.77 -6.88
N ALA A 10 -26.96 26.86 -6.10
CA ALA A 10 -27.58 27.02 -4.79
C ALA A 10 -29.10 27.23 -4.86
N LEU A 11 -29.60 27.88 -5.92
CA LEU A 11 -31.03 28.12 -6.08
C LEU A 11 -31.79 26.85 -6.54
N ALA A 12 -31.14 25.94 -7.23
CA ALA A 12 -31.74 24.66 -7.66
C ALA A 12 -32.00 23.72 -6.49
N CYS A 13 -31.18 23.76 -5.42
CA CYS A 13 -31.36 22.92 -4.24
C CYS A 13 -32.49 23.34 -3.31
N VAL A 14 -32.96 24.60 -3.38
CA VAL A 14 -34.01 25.12 -2.49
C VAL A 14 -35.41 24.84 -3.03
N MET A 15 -35.59 24.58 -4.32
CA MET A 15 -36.92 24.39 -4.95
C MET A 15 -37.49 22.96 -4.85
N THR A 16 -36.73 22.01 -4.30
CA THR A 16 -37.21 20.62 -4.17
C THR A 16 -37.89 20.31 -2.82
N LEU A 17 -38.00 21.26 -1.91
CA LEU A 17 -38.56 21.04 -0.57
C LEU A 17 -39.99 21.63 -0.36
N ALA A 18 -40.66 22.14 -1.39
CA ALA A 18 -41.95 22.81 -1.25
C ALA A 18 -43.12 22.15 -2.00
N ALA A 19 -43.16 20.82 -2.07
CA ALA A 19 -44.29 20.08 -2.65
C ALA A 19 -44.72 18.91 -1.76
N CYS A 20 -45.23 19.16 -0.58
CA CYS A 20 -46.05 18.27 0.19
C CYS A 20 -47.34 18.97 0.61
N GLY A 21 -48.28 19.04 -0.30
CA GLY A 21 -49.66 19.37 -0.05
C GLY A 21 -50.45 18.09 0.19
N LYS A 22 -51.21 18.05 1.29
CA LYS A 22 -52.13 16.98 1.70
C LYS A 22 -53.08 16.55 0.59
N LYS A 23 -53.23 15.25 0.41
CA LYS A 23 -54.46 14.57 0.05
C LYS A 23 -54.49 13.25 0.76
N ASP A 24 -55.54 13.07 1.57
CA ASP A 24 -55.93 11.76 2.10
C ASP A 24 -56.46 10.93 0.92
N ASP A 25 -55.78 9.82 0.67
CA ASP A 25 -56.34 8.68 -0.03
C ASP A 25 -55.59 7.43 0.41
N ASP A 26 -56.38 6.48 0.86
CA ASP A 26 -56.08 5.14 1.28
C ASP A 26 -55.23 4.38 0.26
N HIS A 27 -53.91 4.38 0.44
CA HIS A 27 -53.00 3.53 -0.32
C HIS A 27 -52.19 2.67 0.65
N THR A 28 -52.46 1.39 0.59
CA THR A 28 -51.60 0.30 1.02
C THR A 28 -50.14 0.67 0.76
N THR A 29 -49.44 1.00 1.81
CA THR A 29 -47.96 1.25 1.74
C THR A 29 -47.30 -0.07 1.42
N ASP A 30 -46.85 -0.19 0.16
CA ASP A 30 -45.90 -1.22 -0.21
C ASP A 30 -44.69 -1.11 0.75
N PRO A 31 -44.27 -2.18 1.40
CA PRO A 31 -43.17 -2.12 2.35
C PRO A 31 -41.93 -1.65 1.56
N THR A 32 -41.38 -0.50 1.97
CA THR A 32 -40.06 -0.05 1.49
C THR A 32 -39.09 -1.23 1.61
N PRO A 33 -38.44 -1.64 0.49
CA PRO A 33 -37.49 -2.74 0.57
C PRO A 33 -36.48 -2.43 1.69
N ALA A 34 -36.31 -3.38 2.59
CA ALA A 34 -35.28 -3.28 3.62
C ALA A 34 -33.93 -3.02 2.92
N PRO A 35 -33.08 -2.11 3.42
CA PRO A 35 -31.78 -1.89 2.85
C PRO A 35 -31.04 -3.23 2.79
N ASN A 36 -30.52 -3.54 1.61
CA ASN A 36 -29.77 -4.75 1.39
C ASN A 36 -28.63 -4.78 2.43
N PRO A 37 -28.46 -5.84 3.23
CA PRO A 37 -27.40 -5.88 4.23
C PRO A 37 -26.06 -5.63 3.53
N GLN A 38 -25.35 -4.61 3.97
CA GLN A 38 -24.00 -4.31 3.48
C GLN A 38 -23.13 -5.52 3.84
N PRO A 39 -22.30 -6.03 2.91
CA PRO A 39 -21.40 -7.13 3.19
C PRO A 39 -20.60 -6.86 4.47
N ALA A 40 -20.47 -7.85 5.33
CA ALA A 40 -19.68 -7.73 6.54
C ALA A 40 -18.22 -7.49 6.15
N VAL A 41 -17.64 -6.39 6.64
CA VAL A 41 -16.24 -6.03 6.44
C VAL A 41 -15.51 -6.18 7.77
N THR A 42 -14.38 -6.88 7.76
CA THR A 42 -13.51 -7.03 8.93
C THR A 42 -12.29 -6.12 8.75
N THR A 43 -11.95 -5.34 9.77
CA THR A 43 -10.74 -4.51 9.78
C THR A 43 -9.57 -5.30 10.37
N ALA A 44 -8.46 -5.34 9.65
CA ALA A 44 -7.18 -5.84 10.11
C ALA A 44 -6.26 -4.66 10.44
N GLU A 45 -5.70 -4.62 11.64
CA GLU A 45 -4.86 -3.52 12.12
C GLU A 45 -3.56 -4.05 12.71
N TYR A 46 -2.45 -3.38 12.41
CA TYR A 46 -1.17 -3.64 13.04
C TYR A 46 -0.44 -2.33 13.33
N THR A 47 -0.06 -2.12 14.59
CA THR A 47 0.70 -0.93 15.01
C THR A 47 1.80 -1.35 15.96
N HIS A 48 3.06 -1.07 15.58
CA HIS A 48 4.22 -1.24 16.42
C HIS A 48 5.34 -0.28 16.00
N GLY A 49 5.85 0.52 16.92
CA GLY A 49 6.91 1.48 16.64
C GLY A 49 6.54 2.46 15.52
N TYR A 50 7.28 2.41 14.43
CA TYR A 50 7.06 3.22 13.22
C TYR A 50 6.18 2.51 12.18
N VAL A 51 5.77 1.28 12.43
CA VAL A 51 4.83 0.53 11.60
C VAL A 51 3.41 0.86 12.04
N ASP A 52 2.58 1.22 11.09
CA ASP A 52 1.17 1.55 11.33
C ASP A 52 0.39 1.27 10.04
N MET A 53 -0.39 0.22 10.05
CA MET A 53 -1.14 -0.23 8.88
C MET A 53 -2.51 -0.75 9.26
N MET A 54 -3.46 -0.51 8.39
CA MET A 54 -4.82 -1.01 8.47
C MET A 54 -5.30 -1.39 7.07
N LEU A 55 -6.11 -2.43 6.97
CA LEU A 55 -6.81 -2.79 5.74
C LEU A 55 -8.19 -3.40 6.05
N GLU A 56 -9.07 -3.36 5.07
CA GLU A 56 -10.41 -3.91 5.15
C GLU A 56 -10.50 -5.22 4.38
N LEU A 57 -11.06 -6.24 5.02
CA LEU A 57 -11.25 -7.56 4.46
C LEU A 57 -12.72 -7.82 4.19
N PRO A 58 -13.10 -8.22 2.96
CA PRO A 58 -14.45 -8.63 2.66
C PRO A 58 -14.79 -9.97 3.32
N GLU A 59 -16.07 -10.33 3.31
CA GLU A 59 -16.53 -11.64 3.75
C GLU A 59 -15.74 -12.77 3.06
N GLY A 60 -15.43 -13.82 3.81
CA GLY A 60 -14.65 -14.97 3.32
C GLY A 60 -13.13 -14.77 3.42
N TRP A 61 -12.66 -13.65 3.97
CA TRP A 61 -11.24 -13.41 4.26
C TRP A 61 -10.99 -13.32 5.76
N SER A 62 -9.83 -13.80 6.17
CA SER A 62 -9.34 -13.77 7.54
C SER A 62 -7.93 -13.19 7.60
N TRP A 63 -7.48 -12.83 8.79
CA TRP A 63 -6.15 -12.27 8.98
C TRP A 63 -5.53 -12.69 10.31
N GLU A 64 -4.21 -12.53 10.38
CA GLU A 64 -3.40 -12.69 11.58
C GLU A 64 -2.19 -11.75 11.53
N ASN A 65 -1.56 -11.50 12.66
CA ASN A 65 -0.29 -10.79 12.67
C ASN A 65 0.76 -11.64 11.96
N ALA A 66 1.48 -11.04 11.03
CA ALA A 66 2.67 -11.67 10.45
C ALA A 66 3.73 -11.72 11.55
N GLY A 67 3.97 -12.91 12.09
CA GLY A 67 4.88 -13.11 13.20
C GLY A 67 6.33 -12.82 12.82
N ASP A 68 7.12 -12.40 13.81
CA ASP A 68 8.58 -12.36 13.72
C ASP A 68 9.11 -13.78 13.46
N ASN A 69 9.68 -14.02 12.30
CA ASN A 69 10.31 -15.32 11.98
C ASN A 69 11.74 -15.43 12.55
N GLY A 70 12.11 -14.54 13.47
CA GLY A 70 13.37 -14.57 14.23
C GLY A 70 14.63 -14.15 13.46
N THR A 71 14.55 -14.05 12.12
CA THR A 71 15.73 -13.73 11.29
C THR A 71 15.61 -12.34 10.65
N ASN A 72 14.40 -11.95 10.27
CA ASN A 72 14.08 -10.60 9.82
C ASN A 72 12.92 -10.11 10.66
N LYS A 73 13.06 -8.96 11.31
CA LYS A 73 11.95 -8.31 12.00
C LYS A 73 10.93 -7.85 10.97
N THR A 74 10.09 -8.78 10.53
CA THR A 74 9.00 -8.53 9.63
C THR A 74 7.77 -8.24 10.47
N GLU A 75 7.30 -7.01 10.40
CA GLU A 75 6.14 -6.56 11.15
C GLU A 75 5.01 -6.26 10.18
N GLY A 76 3.85 -6.91 10.38
CA GLY A 76 2.77 -6.70 9.44
C GLY A 76 1.54 -7.58 9.63
N ILE A 77 0.76 -7.68 8.59
CA ILE A 77 -0.51 -8.40 8.53
C ILE A 77 -0.43 -9.46 7.44
N ARG A 78 -0.70 -10.71 7.82
CA ARG A 78 -1.03 -11.78 6.86
C ARG A 78 -2.54 -11.84 6.70
N PHE A 79 -3.05 -11.78 5.47
CA PHE A 79 -4.46 -11.98 5.16
C PHE A 79 -4.63 -13.09 4.12
N TYR A 80 -5.71 -13.84 4.25
CA TYR A 80 -5.92 -15.07 3.48
C TYR A 80 -7.39 -15.40 3.31
N LYS A 81 -7.72 -16.17 2.27
CA LYS A 81 -9.05 -16.73 2.10
C LYS A 81 -9.33 -17.74 3.21
N THR A 82 -10.47 -17.62 3.86
CA THR A 82 -10.84 -18.48 5.00
C THR A 82 -11.03 -19.94 4.58
N ASP A 83 -11.55 -20.18 3.39
CA ASP A 83 -11.80 -21.51 2.82
C ASP A 83 -10.60 -22.10 2.05
N ASP A 84 -9.61 -21.25 1.68
CA ASP A 84 -8.38 -21.63 1.01
C ASP A 84 -7.19 -20.78 1.48
N PRO A 85 -6.56 -21.10 2.62
CA PRO A 85 -5.47 -20.31 3.19
C PRO A 85 -4.17 -20.29 2.35
N THR A 86 -4.10 -21.06 1.26
CA THR A 86 -2.97 -20.98 0.30
C THR A 86 -3.08 -19.69 -0.55
N VAL A 87 -4.28 -19.13 -0.71
CA VAL A 87 -4.50 -17.81 -1.26
C VAL A 87 -4.28 -16.78 -0.17
N SER A 88 -3.05 -16.34 -0.02
CA SER A 88 -2.67 -15.43 1.06
C SER A 88 -1.60 -14.45 0.64
N TYR A 89 -1.65 -13.26 1.25
CA TYR A 89 -0.65 -12.21 1.13
C TYR A 89 -0.22 -11.73 2.52
N THR A 90 1.01 -11.29 2.60
CA THR A 90 1.53 -10.62 3.78
C THR A 90 1.91 -9.19 3.43
N LEU A 91 1.23 -8.21 4.04
CA LEU A 91 1.60 -6.80 4.00
C LEU A 91 2.61 -6.54 5.11
N LEU A 92 3.81 -6.16 4.73
CA LEU A 92 4.96 -5.99 5.61
C LEU A 92 5.48 -4.56 5.56
N CYS A 93 5.96 -4.05 6.71
CA CYS A 93 6.94 -2.99 6.72
C CYS A 93 8.34 -3.64 6.73
N TRP A 94 9.12 -3.35 5.71
CA TRP A 94 10.36 -4.04 5.42
C TRP A 94 11.58 -3.24 5.87
N THR A 95 12.50 -3.86 6.61
CA THR A 95 13.83 -3.30 6.84
C THR A 95 14.71 -3.63 5.65
N GLY A 96 15.13 -2.63 4.91
CA GLY A 96 15.99 -2.79 3.73
C GLY A 96 15.52 -1.95 2.55
N GLY A 97 16.16 -2.17 1.42
CA GLY A 97 15.80 -1.56 0.15
C GLY A 97 15.27 -2.61 -0.82
N TYR A 98 14.50 -2.15 -1.79
CA TYR A 98 14.00 -3.02 -2.85
C TYR A 98 14.98 -3.07 -4.00
N GLY A 99 15.21 -4.25 -4.50
CA GLY A 99 15.85 -4.51 -5.76
C GLY A 99 15.38 -5.86 -6.25
N ILE A 100 14.56 -5.88 -7.29
CA ILE A 100 14.23 -7.10 -8.00
C ILE A 100 15.02 -7.08 -9.29
N CYS A 101 15.90 -8.05 -9.44
CA CYS A 101 16.60 -8.31 -10.66
C CYS A 101 16.57 -9.82 -10.91
N GLY A 102 16.13 -10.21 -12.09
CA GLY A 102 16.07 -11.62 -12.48
C GLY A 102 15.56 -11.78 -13.90
N THR A 103 15.94 -12.90 -14.53
CA THR A 103 15.38 -13.30 -15.81
C THR A 103 13.95 -13.77 -15.57
N GLY A 104 12.97 -13.23 -16.30
CA GLY A 104 11.56 -13.62 -16.17
C GLY A 104 10.74 -12.74 -15.22
N VAL A 105 11.36 -11.71 -14.61
CA VAL A 105 10.61 -10.72 -13.82
C VAL A 105 10.01 -9.66 -14.74
N THR A 106 8.73 -9.40 -14.62
CA THR A 106 8.03 -8.27 -15.22
C THR A 106 7.64 -7.26 -14.17
N SER A 107 7.61 -5.98 -14.53
CA SER A 107 7.25 -4.89 -13.61
C SER A 107 6.17 -4.04 -14.23
N GLU A 108 5.13 -3.74 -13.47
CA GLU A 108 4.01 -2.91 -13.87
C GLU A 108 3.72 -1.87 -12.78
N GLU A 109 3.56 -0.59 -13.14
CA GLU A 109 3.06 0.44 -12.23
C GLU A 109 1.53 0.40 -12.23
N LEU A 110 0.94 0.26 -11.06
CA LEU A 110 -0.50 0.25 -10.84
C LEU A 110 -0.90 1.39 -9.92
N THR A 111 -2.16 1.82 -10.04
CA THR A 111 -2.80 2.70 -9.07
C THR A 111 -3.93 1.92 -8.39
N LEU A 112 -3.82 1.74 -7.09
CA LEU A 112 -4.83 1.06 -6.27
C LEU A 112 -6.09 1.93 -6.11
N ALA A 113 -7.19 1.33 -5.65
CA ALA A 113 -8.47 2.02 -5.50
C ALA A 113 -8.41 3.23 -4.55
N ASN A 114 -7.52 3.22 -3.57
CA ASN A 114 -7.27 4.36 -2.66
C ASN A 114 -6.35 5.44 -3.25
N GLY A 115 -5.93 5.31 -4.51
CA GLY A 115 -5.05 6.24 -5.20
C GLY A 115 -3.55 6.03 -4.96
N MET A 116 -3.17 5.05 -4.15
CA MET A 116 -1.74 4.74 -3.91
C MET A 116 -1.12 4.13 -5.16
N LYS A 117 0.06 4.61 -5.50
CA LYS A 117 0.88 4.03 -6.57
C LYS A 117 1.72 2.88 -6.03
N VAL A 118 1.74 1.80 -6.78
CA VAL A 118 2.50 0.60 -6.45
C VAL A 118 3.21 0.07 -7.69
N TRP A 119 4.31 -0.62 -7.48
CA TRP A 119 4.90 -1.50 -8.49
C TRP A 119 4.51 -2.94 -8.18
N GLN A 120 3.90 -3.59 -9.15
CA GLN A 120 3.73 -5.03 -9.15
C GLN A 120 4.90 -5.66 -9.89
N HIS A 121 5.67 -6.47 -9.19
CA HIS A 121 6.71 -7.31 -9.80
C HIS A 121 6.20 -8.73 -9.83
N THR A 122 6.14 -9.31 -11.02
CA THR A 122 5.68 -10.68 -11.24
C THR A 122 6.83 -11.51 -11.75
N GLU A 123 7.16 -12.58 -11.04
CA GLU A 123 8.09 -13.62 -11.48
C GLU A 123 7.31 -14.89 -11.80
N GLU A 124 7.47 -15.39 -13.03
CA GLU A 124 6.88 -16.65 -13.47
C GLU A 124 7.98 -17.72 -13.53
N ASN A 125 7.83 -18.78 -12.76
CA ASN A 125 8.75 -19.92 -12.78
C ASN A 125 8.11 -21.09 -13.54
N THR A 126 8.50 -21.27 -14.80
CA THR A 126 7.99 -22.34 -15.67
C THR A 126 8.58 -23.72 -15.36
N GLU A 127 9.74 -23.81 -14.70
CA GLU A 127 10.38 -25.08 -14.34
C GLU A 127 9.61 -25.84 -13.24
N LYS A 128 8.87 -25.09 -12.39
CA LYS A 128 8.04 -25.65 -11.30
C LYS A 128 6.56 -25.70 -11.63
N GLY A 129 6.16 -25.65 -12.91
CA GLY A 129 4.78 -25.76 -13.31
C GLY A 129 4.00 -24.45 -13.17
N THR A 130 4.44 -23.41 -13.84
CA THR A 130 3.72 -22.12 -13.93
C THR A 130 3.38 -21.53 -12.57
N MET A 131 4.40 -21.35 -11.73
CA MET A 131 4.25 -20.68 -10.44
C MET A 131 4.47 -19.18 -10.60
N VAL A 132 3.68 -18.39 -9.88
CA VAL A 132 3.75 -16.93 -9.89
C VAL A 132 4.08 -16.44 -8.47
N MET A 133 5.07 -15.56 -8.38
CA MET A 133 5.29 -14.69 -7.25
C MET A 133 5.01 -13.25 -7.71
N ALA A 134 4.08 -12.56 -7.06
CA ALA A 134 3.69 -11.20 -7.41
C ALA A 134 3.83 -10.29 -6.20
N ASP A 135 4.97 -9.59 -6.11
CA ASP A 135 5.25 -8.64 -5.05
C ASP A 135 4.70 -7.25 -5.40
N ILE A 136 4.06 -6.59 -4.45
CA ILE A 136 3.45 -5.28 -4.59
C ILE A 136 4.21 -4.29 -3.69
N PHE A 137 4.96 -3.36 -4.29
CA PHE A 137 5.74 -2.34 -3.59
C PHE A 137 5.01 -1.02 -3.56
N PHE A 138 4.83 -0.44 -2.39
CA PHE A 138 4.15 0.84 -2.19
C PHE A 138 5.15 1.99 -2.36
N LEU A 139 5.01 2.77 -3.44
CA LEU A 139 6.00 3.79 -3.85
C LEU A 139 6.01 5.03 -2.96
N ASP A 140 4.82 5.50 -2.56
CA ASP A 140 4.66 6.75 -1.80
C ASP A 140 4.33 6.50 -0.32
N ALA A 141 4.57 5.27 0.15
CA ALA A 141 4.30 4.90 1.54
C ALA A 141 5.27 5.59 2.51
N PRO A 142 4.80 5.97 3.72
CA PRO A 142 5.67 6.52 4.77
C PRO A 142 6.47 5.40 5.45
N GLY A 143 7.52 4.93 4.81
CA GLY A 143 8.32 3.78 5.17
C GLY A 143 8.47 2.84 3.96
N SER A 144 8.97 1.65 4.20
CA SER A 144 9.22 0.64 3.17
C SER A 144 8.18 -0.48 3.30
N TYR A 145 7.07 -0.37 2.56
CA TYR A 145 5.98 -1.35 2.59
C TYR A 145 5.94 -2.20 1.33
N VAL A 146 5.73 -3.48 1.54
CA VAL A 146 5.53 -4.48 0.48
C VAL A 146 4.41 -5.43 0.85
N ALA A 147 3.61 -5.83 -0.12
CA ALA A 147 2.72 -6.97 0.01
C ALA A 147 3.23 -8.09 -0.89
N SER A 148 3.51 -9.24 -0.30
CA SER A 148 4.03 -10.40 -1.00
C SER A 148 3.12 -11.61 -0.77
N PRO A 149 3.00 -12.53 -1.75
CA PRO A 149 2.36 -13.81 -1.51
C PRO A 149 3.03 -14.52 -0.33
N SER A 150 2.23 -15.00 0.63
CA SER A 150 2.79 -15.77 1.74
C SER A 150 3.34 -17.12 1.28
N GLU A 151 2.79 -17.64 0.17
CA GLU A 151 3.24 -18.85 -0.52
C GLU A 151 3.18 -18.59 -2.04
N THR A 152 4.04 -19.27 -2.80
CA THR A 152 4.02 -19.19 -4.27
C THR A 152 2.72 -19.79 -4.81
N MET A 153 1.99 -19.02 -5.61
CA MET A 153 0.72 -19.46 -6.21
C MET A 153 0.96 -20.03 -7.62
N THR A 154 0.06 -20.89 -8.09
CA THR A 154 0.01 -21.20 -9.52
C THR A 154 -0.54 -20.01 -10.30
N THR A 155 -0.21 -19.88 -11.58
CA THR A 155 -0.75 -18.85 -12.46
C THR A 155 -2.29 -18.84 -12.49
N GLU A 156 -2.90 -20.03 -12.43
CA GLU A 156 -4.37 -20.16 -12.39
C GLU A 156 -4.92 -19.57 -11.09
N VAL A 157 -4.35 -19.90 -9.93
CA VAL A 157 -4.76 -19.38 -8.62
C VAL A 157 -4.55 -17.86 -8.56
N TRP A 158 -3.40 -17.38 -9.04
CA TRP A 158 -3.14 -15.94 -9.12
C TRP A 158 -4.19 -15.22 -9.96
N ASN A 159 -4.43 -15.65 -11.20
CA ASN A 159 -5.39 -15.01 -12.10
C ASN A 159 -6.82 -15.02 -11.55
N ALA A 160 -7.20 -16.10 -10.85
CA ALA A 160 -8.54 -16.19 -10.24
C ALA A 160 -8.74 -15.28 -9.03
N ASN A 161 -7.66 -14.85 -8.35
CA ASN A 161 -7.73 -14.10 -7.09
C ASN A 161 -7.10 -12.69 -7.17
N ARG A 162 -6.39 -12.35 -8.24
CA ARG A 162 -5.66 -11.09 -8.41
C ARG A 162 -6.51 -9.87 -8.09
N ASP A 163 -7.70 -9.78 -8.66
CA ASP A 163 -8.56 -8.61 -8.49
C ASP A 163 -9.06 -8.47 -7.05
N ALA A 164 -9.36 -9.58 -6.38
CA ALA A 164 -9.74 -9.56 -4.97
C ALA A 164 -8.56 -9.15 -4.07
N LEU A 165 -7.37 -9.68 -4.32
CA LEU A 165 -6.15 -9.31 -3.60
C LEU A 165 -5.80 -7.83 -3.78
N LEU A 166 -5.82 -7.32 -5.02
CA LEU A 166 -5.60 -5.90 -5.30
C LEU A 166 -6.71 -5.01 -4.74
N GLY A 167 -7.95 -5.51 -4.72
CA GLY A 167 -9.08 -4.83 -4.08
C GLY A 167 -8.87 -4.65 -2.58
N ILE A 168 -8.41 -5.68 -1.86
CA ILE A 168 -8.04 -5.60 -0.44
C ILE A 168 -6.89 -4.62 -0.23
N LEU A 169 -5.81 -4.71 -1.03
CA LEU A 169 -4.70 -3.76 -0.97
C LEU A 169 -5.12 -2.33 -1.30
N GLY A 170 -6.17 -2.15 -2.08
CA GLY A 170 -6.78 -0.86 -2.36
C GLY A 170 -7.51 -0.21 -1.17
N THR A 171 -7.67 -0.93 -0.06
CA THR A 171 -8.22 -0.37 1.19
C THR A 171 -7.13 0.00 2.20
N VAL A 172 -5.86 -0.30 1.90
CA VAL A 172 -4.74 -0.08 2.82
C VAL A 172 -4.63 1.37 3.24
N GLN A 173 -4.50 1.59 4.54
CA GLN A 173 -4.17 2.87 5.15
C GLN A 173 -2.86 2.70 5.92
N LEU A 174 -1.92 3.59 5.67
CA LEU A 174 -0.60 3.59 6.30
C LEU A 174 -0.43 4.86 7.14
N GLY A 175 -0.08 4.69 8.40
CA GLY A 175 0.18 5.81 9.31
C GLY A 175 1.43 6.58 8.89
N ARG A 176 1.38 7.93 8.99
CA ARG A 176 2.47 8.83 8.57
C ARG A 176 3.48 9.04 9.70
N LYS A 177 4.11 7.97 10.16
CA LYS A 177 5.13 8.03 11.23
C LYS A 177 6.55 8.20 10.69
N SER A 178 6.75 8.17 9.37
CA SER A 178 8.05 8.31 8.70
C SER A 178 7.89 9.00 7.35
N LEU A 179 8.99 9.15 6.62
CA LEU A 179 9.00 9.65 5.24
C LEU A 179 8.85 8.50 4.25
N SER A 180 8.36 8.82 3.05
CA SER A 180 8.51 7.91 1.92
C SER A 180 9.98 7.82 1.47
N GLN A 181 10.33 6.75 0.78
CA GLN A 181 11.68 6.56 0.22
C GLN A 181 12.13 7.75 -0.62
N GLN A 182 11.26 8.23 -1.52
CA GLN A 182 11.59 9.36 -2.38
C GLN A 182 11.79 10.66 -1.60
N ALA A 183 10.98 10.91 -0.56
CA ALA A 183 11.13 12.09 0.29
C ALA A 183 12.46 12.04 1.06
N ALA A 184 12.87 10.88 1.56
CA ALA A 184 14.15 10.68 2.22
C ALA A 184 15.34 10.89 1.28
N ILE A 185 15.27 10.34 0.06
CA ILE A 185 16.29 10.56 -0.97
C ILE A 185 16.42 12.05 -1.30
N ASN A 186 15.30 12.75 -1.51
CA ASN A 186 15.30 14.18 -1.81
C ASN A 186 15.91 15.00 -0.67
N ALA A 187 15.59 14.68 0.59
CA ALA A 187 16.15 15.36 1.76
C ALA A 187 17.68 15.14 1.86
N ALA A 188 18.15 13.92 1.64
CA ALA A 188 19.57 13.61 1.64
C ALA A 188 20.32 14.28 0.47
N ALA A 189 19.76 14.22 -0.75
CA ALA A 189 20.35 14.82 -1.94
C ALA A 189 20.49 16.35 -1.83
N ALA A 190 19.58 17.02 -1.14
CA ALA A 190 19.67 18.46 -0.89
C ALA A 190 20.89 18.87 -0.05
N GLN A 191 21.48 17.94 0.71
CA GLN A 191 22.66 18.17 1.55
C GLN A 191 23.94 17.53 1.01
N TYR A 192 23.81 16.63 0.03
CA TYR A 192 24.97 15.98 -0.58
C TYR A 192 25.53 16.84 -1.73
N THR A 193 26.78 17.25 -1.60
CA THR A 193 27.46 18.12 -2.60
C THR A 193 28.38 17.38 -3.56
N GLY A 194 28.52 16.05 -3.40
CA GLY A 194 29.33 15.21 -4.27
C GLY A 194 28.60 14.85 -5.57
N GLU A 195 29.37 14.37 -6.56
CA GLU A 195 28.80 13.78 -7.77
C GLU A 195 28.37 12.33 -7.49
N TYR A 196 27.27 11.90 -8.05
CA TYR A 196 26.77 10.52 -7.98
C TYR A 196 26.00 10.15 -9.26
N ASP A 197 25.98 8.88 -9.58
CA ASP A 197 25.19 8.29 -10.67
C ASP A 197 24.25 7.21 -10.16
N GLN A 198 24.43 6.79 -8.89
CA GLN A 198 23.58 5.82 -8.23
C GLN A 198 23.16 6.32 -6.85
N VAL A 199 21.91 6.10 -6.51
CA VAL A 199 21.35 6.33 -5.18
C VAL A 199 20.58 5.11 -4.71
N TYR A 200 20.80 4.72 -3.47
CA TYR A 200 20.14 3.60 -2.85
C TYR A 200 19.68 3.97 -1.46
N ALA A 201 18.47 3.58 -1.06
CA ALA A 201 17.94 3.88 0.26
C ALA A 201 17.46 2.61 0.96
N THR A 202 17.82 2.47 2.24
CA THR A 202 17.38 1.39 3.12
C THR A 202 16.62 1.95 4.30
N TYR A 203 15.52 1.32 4.68
CA TYR A 203 14.66 1.71 5.79
C TYR A 203 15.00 0.88 7.04
N ASP A 204 14.97 1.53 8.20
CA ASP A 204 15.06 0.88 9.50
C ASP A 204 13.70 1.01 10.22
N VAL A 205 12.96 -0.08 10.33
CA VAL A 205 11.64 -0.12 10.97
C VAL A 205 11.68 0.23 12.46
N THR A 206 12.84 0.05 13.12
CA THR A 206 12.98 0.31 14.55
C THR A 206 13.07 1.79 14.86
N SER A 207 13.81 2.55 14.03
CA SER A 207 14.01 3.99 14.21
C SER A 207 13.16 4.85 13.30
N GLY A 208 12.51 4.27 12.30
CA GLY A 208 11.77 5.00 11.26
C GLY A 208 12.66 5.83 10.33
N ALA A 209 13.97 5.57 10.36
CA ALA A 209 14.96 6.32 9.61
C ALA A 209 15.31 5.65 8.28
N TRP A 210 15.76 6.47 7.33
CA TRP A 210 16.31 6.01 6.07
C TRP A 210 17.83 6.21 6.04
N THR A 211 18.57 5.20 5.58
CA THR A 211 19.97 5.35 5.20
C THR A 211 20.04 5.51 3.69
N VAL A 212 20.41 6.70 3.22
CA VAL A 212 20.58 7.02 1.81
C VAL A 212 22.04 6.95 1.45
N SER A 213 22.39 6.13 0.46
CA SER A 213 23.75 5.89 -0.02
C SER A 213 23.90 6.46 -1.42
N PHE A 214 24.90 7.31 -1.61
CA PHE A 214 25.30 7.89 -2.90
C PHE A 214 26.61 7.27 -3.36
N SER A 215 26.68 6.80 -4.60
CA SER A 215 27.90 6.25 -5.21
C SER A 215 28.08 6.76 -6.62
N LYS A 216 29.34 6.75 -7.08
CA LYS A 216 29.74 7.06 -8.45
C LYS A 216 30.56 5.90 -9.00
N GLY A 217 30.19 5.45 -10.22
CA GLY A 217 30.89 4.32 -10.86
C GLY A 217 30.33 2.95 -10.46
N THR A 218 31.10 1.89 -10.79
CA THR A 218 30.71 0.50 -10.55
C THR A 218 30.71 0.15 -9.07
N ALA A 219 29.82 -0.77 -8.67
CA ALA A 219 29.65 -1.24 -7.30
C ALA A 219 31.01 -1.60 -6.64
N GLY A 220 31.40 -0.85 -5.59
CA GLY A 220 32.63 -1.05 -4.84
C GLY A 220 33.39 0.24 -4.49
N GLU A 221 33.09 1.36 -5.14
CA GLU A 221 33.59 2.66 -4.71
C GLU A 221 32.88 3.12 -3.43
N LYS A 222 33.61 3.88 -2.60
CA LYS A 222 33.13 4.32 -1.29
C LYS A 222 31.83 5.10 -1.40
N ALA A 223 30.70 4.44 -1.12
CA ALA A 223 29.43 5.12 -1.03
C ALA A 223 29.42 6.08 0.18
N VAL A 224 28.98 7.31 -0.05
CA VAL A 224 28.69 8.25 1.03
C VAL A 224 27.27 7.94 1.54
N ARG A 225 27.14 7.82 2.87
CA ARG A 225 25.88 7.50 3.50
C ARG A 225 25.40 8.65 4.36
N LEU A 226 24.14 9.00 4.21
CA LEU A 226 23.44 9.96 5.05
C LEU A 226 22.24 9.27 5.69
N VAL A 227 21.98 9.58 6.96
CA VAL A 227 20.76 9.13 7.63
C VAL A 227 19.75 10.26 7.62
N VAL A 228 18.53 9.93 7.25
CA VAL A 228 17.38 10.82 7.30
C VAL A 228 16.44 10.25 8.36
N ASP A 229 16.23 10.97 9.46
CA ASP A 229 15.33 10.52 10.50
C ASP A 229 13.85 10.58 10.06
N ALA A 230 12.96 10.04 10.89
CA ALA A 230 11.53 10.00 10.61
C ALA A 230 10.89 11.39 10.40
N ALA A 231 11.51 12.46 10.91
CA ALA A 231 11.07 13.85 10.75
C ALA A 231 11.70 14.55 9.53
N GLY A 232 12.59 13.87 8.79
CA GLY A 232 13.26 14.42 7.60
C GLY A 232 14.55 15.16 7.89
N LYS A 233 15.07 15.11 9.13
CA LYS A 233 16.35 15.70 9.46
C LYS A 233 17.48 14.80 8.97
N VAL A 234 18.37 15.39 8.18
CA VAL A 234 19.55 14.69 7.66
C VAL A 234 20.69 14.76 8.69
N MET A 235 21.26 13.60 8.97
CA MET A 235 22.41 13.43 9.83
C MET A 235 23.55 12.83 9.02
N ALA A 236 24.76 13.41 9.11
CA ALA A 236 25.93 12.81 8.46
C ALA A 236 26.31 11.52 9.20
N PHE A 237 26.49 10.42 8.50
CA PHE A 237 27.20 9.28 9.05
C PHE A 237 28.65 9.69 9.30
N GLY A 238 29.11 9.52 10.54
CA GLY A 238 30.54 9.67 10.83
C GLY A 238 31.38 8.79 9.88
N LYS A 239 32.47 9.36 9.38
CA LYS A 239 33.46 8.70 8.55
C LYS A 239 34.08 7.51 9.26
#